data_c3d3940a61896deceb66e243aab9c8ab
#
_entry.id   c3d3940a61896deceb66e243aab9c8ab
#
_cell.length_a   1.000
_cell.length_b   1.000
_cell.length_c   1.000
_cell.angle_alpha   90.00
_cell.angle_beta   90.00
_cell.angle_gamma   90.00
#
_symmetry.space_group_name_H-M   'P 1'
#
loop_
_entity.id
_entity.type
_entity.pdbx_description
1 polymer ?
#
loop_
_entity_poly.entity_id
_entity_poly.type
_entity_poly.pdbx_seq_one_letter_code
_entity_poly.pdbx_strand_id
1 'polypeptide(L)'
;MRSLGVDLGGSGFRLGVFDTSSGRLEGYLERHVHAESTDPEAVLSALEAAIVAIGWEGPIGLGFPGAINDHRPVTAPNLGDAWTRTDVKTRLERFHKGRFAMLNDADAVAEAERIFGVGHAQAACVLTLTVGTGLGTTLH
;
A
#
# COMPACT_ATOMS: atom_id res chain seq x y z
N MET A 1 -18.67 1.18 1.90
CA MET A 1 -17.74 2.37 1.97
C MET A 1 -16.56 2.10 1.05
N ARG A 2 -16.01 3.10 0.38
CA ARG A 2 -14.91 2.91 -0.58
C ARG A 2 -13.58 3.40 -0.03
N SER A 3 -12.48 2.75 -0.44
CA SER A 3 -11.12 3.15 -0.14
C SER A 3 -10.25 3.02 -1.39
N LEU A 4 -9.28 3.89 -1.56
CA LEU A 4 -8.22 3.74 -2.55
C LEU A 4 -7.12 2.87 -1.94
N GLY A 5 -6.84 1.74 -2.57
CA GLY A 5 -5.68 0.91 -2.29
C GLY A 5 -4.52 1.32 -3.19
N VAL A 6 -3.35 1.48 -2.61
CA VAL A 6 -2.09 1.72 -3.31
C VAL A 6 -1.13 0.59 -2.96
N ASP A 7 -0.61 -0.10 -3.97
CA ASP A 7 0.44 -1.10 -3.82
C ASP A 7 1.73 -0.55 -4.43
N LEU A 8 2.65 -0.14 -3.57
CA LEU A 8 3.94 0.42 -3.97
C LEU A 8 5.00 -0.68 -4.02
N GLY A 9 5.66 -0.82 -5.14
CA GLY A 9 6.76 -1.77 -5.34
C GLY A 9 8.02 -1.13 -5.89
N GLY A 10 9.11 -1.88 -5.99
CA GLY A 10 10.39 -1.39 -6.53
C GLY A 10 10.35 -0.99 -8.00
N SER A 11 9.40 -1.48 -8.80
CA SER A 11 9.26 -1.17 -10.23
C SER A 11 8.15 -0.18 -10.56
N GLY A 12 7.32 0.20 -9.58
CA GLY A 12 6.17 1.07 -9.79
C GLY A 12 5.15 0.95 -8.68
N PHE A 13 3.97 1.53 -8.91
CA PHE A 13 2.84 1.40 -8.01
C PHE A 13 1.55 1.08 -8.78
N ARG A 14 0.60 0.49 -8.08
CA ARG A 14 -0.76 0.23 -8.57
C ARG A 14 -1.77 0.93 -7.68
N LEU A 15 -2.85 1.41 -8.30
CA LEU A 15 -3.98 2.04 -7.62
C LEU A 15 -5.25 1.27 -7.93
N GLY A 16 -6.11 1.09 -6.95
CA GLY A 16 -7.43 0.50 -7.15
C GLY A 16 -8.43 1.02 -6.14
N VAL A 17 -9.69 1.23 -6.58
CA VAL A 17 -10.80 1.59 -5.70
C VAL A 17 -11.52 0.32 -5.27
N PHE A 18 -11.67 0.14 -3.95
CA PHE A 18 -12.28 -1.05 -3.36
C PHE A 18 -13.47 -0.70 -2.49
N ASP A 19 -14.51 -1.54 -2.54
CA ASP A 19 -15.53 -1.55 -1.50
C ASP A 19 -15.00 -2.24 -0.24
N THR A 20 -14.93 -1.51 0.86
CA THR A 20 -14.36 -1.99 2.13
C THR A 20 -15.24 -3.00 2.87
N SER A 21 -16.51 -3.18 2.45
CA SER A 21 -17.40 -4.19 3.06
C SER A 21 -17.24 -5.56 2.42
N SER A 22 -16.87 -5.61 1.16
CA SER A 22 -16.75 -6.86 0.38
C SER A 22 -15.32 -7.18 -0.09
N GLY A 23 -14.39 -6.24 0.03
CA GLY A 23 -13.04 -6.36 -0.52
C GLY A 23 -12.97 -6.33 -2.05
N ARG A 24 -14.07 -6.05 -2.74
CA ARG A 24 -14.12 -6.11 -4.21
C ARG A 24 -13.59 -4.83 -4.84
N LEU A 25 -12.83 -5.01 -5.93
CA LEU A 25 -12.40 -3.91 -6.79
C LEU A 25 -13.62 -3.27 -7.48
N GLU A 26 -13.76 -1.96 -7.34
CA GLU A 26 -14.84 -1.16 -7.95
C GLU A 26 -14.32 -0.28 -9.07
N GLY A 27 -14.16 -0.86 -10.26
CA GLY A 27 -14.11 -0.14 -11.54
C GLY A 27 -12.84 0.61 -11.90
N TYR A 28 -11.90 0.85 -10.98
CA TYR A 28 -10.65 1.55 -11.27
C TYR A 28 -9.46 0.71 -10.82
N LEU A 29 -8.58 0.40 -11.76
CA LEU A 29 -7.28 -0.22 -11.51
C LEU A 29 -6.29 0.37 -12.48
N GLU A 30 -5.24 1.00 -11.98
CA GLU A 30 -4.18 1.57 -12.79
C GLU A 30 -2.79 1.15 -12.27
N ARG A 31 -1.85 0.98 -13.21
CA ARG A 31 -0.47 0.66 -12.91
C ARG A 31 0.43 1.78 -13.44
N HIS A 32 1.29 2.29 -12.58
CA HIS A 32 2.36 3.22 -12.92
C HIS A 32 3.71 2.53 -12.77
N VAL A 33 4.58 2.70 -13.74
CA VAL A 33 5.98 2.22 -13.69
C VAL A 33 6.83 3.41 -13.27
N HIS A 34 7.79 3.19 -12.35
CA HIS A 34 8.80 4.21 -12.05
C HIS A 34 9.60 4.51 -13.30
N ALA A 35 9.77 5.78 -13.63
CA ALA A 35 10.42 6.17 -14.89
C ALA A 35 11.90 5.74 -14.88
N GLU A 36 12.74 6.39 -14.09
CA GLU A 36 14.17 6.08 -14.01
C GLU A 36 14.71 6.11 -12.59
N SER A 37 13.85 6.39 -11.61
CA SER A 37 14.27 6.63 -10.23
C SER A 37 13.23 6.12 -9.24
N THR A 38 13.73 5.51 -8.17
CA THR A 38 12.95 5.17 -6.97
C THR A 38 13.08 6.25 -5.88
N ASP A 39 13.56 7.45 -6.25
CA ASP A 39 13.64 8.59 -5.33
C ASP A 39 12.27 8.91 -4.73
N PRO A 40 12.17 9.04 -3.39
CA PRO A 40 10.89 9.25 -2.72
C PRO A 40 10.11 10.46 -3.22
N GLU A 41 10.79 11.57 -3.51
CA GLU A 41 10.11 12.79 -3.98
C GLU A 41 9.49 12.59 -5.37
N ALA A 42 10.20 11.94 -6.28
CA ALA A 42 9.71 11.65 -7.63
C ALA A 42 8.51 10.67 -7.59
N VAL A 43 8.63 9.60 -6.81
CA VAL A 43 7.59 8.58 -6.69
C VAL A 43 6.33 9.12 -6.01
N LEU A 44 6.49 9.87 -4.90
CA LEU A 44 5.36 10.45 -4.19
C LEU A 44 4.66 11.52 -5.03
N SER A 45 5.41 12.33 -5.78
CA SER A 45 4.81 13.32 -6.71
C SER A 45 4.02 12.64 -7.83
N ALA A 46 4.50 11.53 -8.38
CA ALA A 46 3.76 10.74 -9.38
C ALA A 46 2.49 10.10 -8.77
N LEU A 47 2.57 9.58 -7.54
CA LEU A 47 1.42 9.06 -6.82
C LEU A 47 0.37 10.14 -6.54
N GLU A 48 0.79 11.31 -6.08
CA GLU A 48 -0.09 12.47 -5.87
C GLU A 48 -0.81 12.87 -7.17
N ALA A 49 -0.07 12.96 -8.28
CA ALA A 49 -0.65 13.27 -9.59
C ALA A 49 -1.69 12.24 -10.03
N ALA A 50 -1.43 10.95 -9.81
CA ALA A 50 -2.38 9.88 -10.11
C ALA A 50 -3.65 9.98 -9.25
N ILE A 51 -3.52 10.25 -7.94
CA ILE A 51 -4.66 10.44 -7.02
C ILE A 51 -5.53 11.63 -7.45
N VAL A 52 -4.88 12.74 -7.87
CA VAL A 52 -5.60 13.92 -8.40
C VAL A 52 -6.33 13.59 -9.69
N ALA A 53 -5.68 12.86 -10.61
CA ALA A 53 -6.26 12.52 -11.91
C ALA A 53 -7.56 11.71 -11.79
N ILE A 54 -7.67 10.86 -10.76
CA ILE A 54 -8.91 10.11 -10.48
C ILE A 54 -9.91 10.88 -9.61
N GLY A 55 -9.57 12.07 -9.13
CA GLY A 55 -10.43 12.89 -8.27
C GLY A 55 -10.76 12.21 -6.94
N TRP A 56 -9.82 11.46 -6.34
CA TRP A 56 -10.08 10.72 -5.12
C TRP A 56 -10.00 11.59 -3.87
N GLU A 57 -11.04 11.57 -3.04
CA GLU A 57 -11.12 12.33 -1.77
C GLU A 57 -11.33 11.42 -0.53
N GLY A 58 -11.56 10.13 -0.75
CA GLY A 58 -11.83 9.15 0.32
C GLY A 58 -10.57 8.65 1.04
N PRO A 59 -10.70 7.63 1.91
CA PRO A 59 -9.56 7.02 2.60
C PRO A 59 -8.56 6.38 1.63
N ILE A 60 -7.27 6.38 2.02
CA ILE A 60 -6.17 5.75 1.26
C ILE A 60 -5.47 4.73 2.15
N GLY A 61 -5.29 3.51 1.65
CA GLY A 61 -4.41 2.48 2.21
C GLY A 61 -3.20 2.25 1.31
N LEU A 62 -1.99 2.31 1.85
CA LEU A 62 -0.74 2.09 1.13
C LEU A 62 -0.04 0.83 1.62
N GLY A 63 0.16 -0.15 0.73
CA GLY A 63 1.11 -1.26 0.91
C GLY A 63 2.51 -0.80 0.51
N PHE A 64 3.48 -0.95 1.42
CA PHE A 64 4.86 -0.51 1.24
C PHE A 64 5.83 -1.68 1.33
N PRO A 65 6.84 -1.81 0.43
CA PRO A 65 7.75 -2.95 0.38
C PRO A 65 8.90 -2.82 1.41
N GLY A 66 8.56 -2.85 2.69
CA GLY A 66 9.53 -2.73 3.78
C GLY A 66 8.87 -2.72 5.16
N ALA A 67 9.69 -2.79 6.21
CA ALA A 67 9.21 -2.69 7.57
C ALA A 67 8.70 -1.27 7.87
N ILE A 68 7.58 -1.19 8.57
CA ILE A 68 6.90 0.06 8.93
C ILE A 68 6.82 0.17 10.44
N ASN A 69 7.09 1.36 10.97
CA ASN A 69 6.82 1.72 12.36
C ASN A 69 6.09 3.07 12.39
N ASP A 70 4.90 3.11 12.97
CA ASP A 70 4.04 4.30 13.06
C ASP A 70 3.91 5.06 11.73
N HIS A 71 3.59 4.32 10.67
CA HIS A 71 3.45 4.81 9.28
C HIS A 71 4.73 5.42 8.67
N ARG A 72 5.91 5.07 9.21
CA ARG A 72 7.21 5.47 8.67
C ARG A 72 7.99 4.24 8.20
N PRO A 73 8.60 4.27 7.02
CA PRO A 73 9.50 3.21 6.58
C PRO A 73 10.71 3.09 7.52
N VAL A 74 10.95 1.87 8.02
CA VAL A 74 12.15 1.52 8.78
C VAL A 74 13.18 0.87 7.87
N THR A 75 12.69 0.09 6.88
CA THR A 75 13.51 -0.47 5.82
C THR A 75 12.82 -0.25 4.47
N ALA A 76 13.59 -0.22 3.39
CA ALA A 76 13.08 -0.10 2.03
C ALA A 76 14.02 -0.83 1.03
N PRO A 77 14.17 -2.16 1.13
CA PRO A 77 15.21 -2.91 0.42
C PRO A 77 15.10 -2.80 -1.11
N ASN A 78 13.89 -2.63 -1.64
CA ASN A 78 13.64 -2.54 -3.09
C ASN A 78 13.52 -1.10 -3.61
N LEU A 79 13.58 -0.10 -2.73
CA LEU A 79 13.40 1.31 -3.06
C LEU A 79 14.61 2.17 -2.70
N GLY A 80 15.44 1.72 -1.74
CA GLY A 80 16.65 2.42 -1.30
C GLY A 80 16.49 3.19 0.02
N ASP A 81 17.63 3.53 0.63
CA ASP A 81 17.70 4.08 1.99
C ASP A 81 17.08 5.47 2.16
N ALA A 82 16.90 6.24 1.08
CA ALA A 82 16.26 7.55 1.15
C ALA A 82 14.84 7.46 1.74
N TRP A 83 14.14 6.36 1.52
CA TRP A 83 12.80 6.12 2.04
C TRP A 83 12.74 6.03 3.56
N THR A 84 13.79 5.54 4.23
CA THR A 84 13.82 5.44 5.71
C THR A 84 13.87 6.82 6.40
N ARG A 85 14.23 7.85 5.64
CA ARG A 85 14.25 9.25 6.09
C ARG A 85 13.05 10.05 5.61
N THR A 86 12.13 9.42 4.86
CA THR A 86 10.97 10.08 4.26
C THR A 86 9.74 9.88 5.14
N ASP A 87 9.11 10.97 5.55
CA ASP A 87 7.82 10.94 6.25
C ASP A 87 6.68 10.85 5.23
N VAL A 88 6.41 9.64 4.76
CA VAL A 88 5.39 9.35 3.74
C VAL A 88 4.00 9.79 4.21
N LYS A 89 3.68 9.53 5.48
CA LYS A 89 2.40 9.91 6.08
C LYS A 89 2.17 11.42 6.00
N THR A 90 3.08 12.20 6.60
CA THR A 90 2.95 13.66 6.60
C THR A 90 2.90 14.23 5.19
N ARG A 91 3.67 13.65 4.25
CA ARG A 91 3.67 14.09 2.85
C ARG A 91 2.29 13.89 2.21
N LEU A 92 1.69 12.72 2.34
CA LEU A 92 0.39 12.42 1.76
C LEU A 92 -0.77 13.12 2.50
N GLU A 93 -0.71 13.28 3.81
CA GLU A 93 -1.72 14.00 4.58
C GLU A 93 -1.77 15.51 4.29
N ARG A 94 -0.65 16.12 3.90
CA ARG A 94 -0.64 17.52 3.42
C ARG A 94 -1.37 17.71 2.10
N PHE A 95 -1.26 16.71 1.26
CA PHE A 95 -1.85 16.71 -0.08
C PHE A 95 -3.31 16.24 -0.06
N HIS A 96 -3.62 15.21 0.75
CA HIS A 96 -4.90 14.53 0.76
C HIS A 96 -5.55 14.62 2.14
N LYS A 97 -6.80 15.14 2.21
CA LYS A 97 -7.53 15.35 3.48
C LYS A 97 -8.20 14.08 4.02
N GLY A 98 -8.20 12.99 3.26
CA GLY A 98 -8.77 11.71 3.68
C GLY A 98 -7.92 11.00 4.74
N ARG A 99 -8.48 9.95 5.34
CA ARG A 99 -7.72 9.08 6.24
C ARG A 99 -6.63 8.34 5.45
N PHE A 100 -5.44 8.29 6.01
CA PHE A 100 -4.30 7.55 5.44
C PHE A 100 -3.83 6.46 6.40
N ALA A 101 -3.60 5.27 5.86
CA ALA A 101 -2.96 4.16 6.57
C ALA A 101 -1.86 3.56 5.69
N MET A 102 -0.77 3.11 6.32
CA MET A 102 0.33 2.43 5.64
C MET A 102 0.70 1.15 6.39
N LEU A 103 0.86 0.06 5.65
CA LEU A 103 1.28 -1.24 6.15
C LEU A 103 2.43 -1.77 5.28
N ASN A 104 3.17 -2.74 5.81
CA ASN A 104 4.00 -3.58 4.95
C ASN A 104 3.12 -4.28 3.90
N ASP A 105 3.64 -4.47 2.69
CA ASP A 105 2.90 -5.07 1.57
C ASP A 105 2.43 -6.50 1.87
N ALA A 106 3.27 -7.34 2.49
CA ALA A 106 2.90 -8.70 2.89
C ALA A 106 1.85 -8.70 4.03
N ASP A 107 1.96 -7.79 4.99
CA ASP A 107 0.98 -7.64 6.07
C ASP A 107 -0.38 -7.17 5.51
N ALA A 108 -0.36 -6.27 4.53
CA ALA A 108 -1.59 -5.82 3.85
C ALA A 108 -2.30 -6.97 3.11
N VAL A 109 -1.54 -7.84 2.42
CA VAL A 109 -2.09 -9.06 1.79
C VAL A 109 -2.65 -10.02 2.83
N ALA A 110 -1.91 -10.28 3.91
CA ALA A 110 -2.35 -11.18 4.96
C ALA A 110 -3.64 -10.70 5.64
N GLU A 111 -3.76 -9.41 5.90
CA GLU A 111 -4.97 -8.81 6.47
C GLU A 111 -6.16 -8.90 5.50
N ALA A 112 -5.93 -8.69 4.20
CA ALA A 112 -6.97 -8.86 3.18
C ALA A 112 -7.47 -10.32 3.11
N GLU A 113 -6.56 -11.30 3.14
CA GLU A 113 -6.91 -12.73 3.16
C GLU A 113 -7.64 -13.13 4.45
N ARG A 114 -7.27 -12.56 5.58
CA ARG A 114 -7.95 -12.77 6.86
C ARG A 114 -9.39 -12.25 6.85
N ILE A 115 -9.63 -11.08 6.24
CA ILE A 115 -10.94 -10.43 6.26
C ILE A 115 -11.84 -10.93 5.12
N PHE A 116 -11.30 -11.09 3.91
CA PHE A 116 -12.07 -11.33 2.70
C PHE A 116 -11.75 -12.65 2.00
N GLY A 117 -10.63 -13.27 2.32
CA GLY A 117 -10.12 -14.47 1.66
C GLY A 117 -10.38 -15.76 2.44
N VAL A 118 -9.49 -16.73 2.20
CA VAL A 118 -9.59 -18.09 2.78
C VAL A 118 -9.41 -18.11 4.31
N GLY A 119 -8.81 -17.08 4.87
CA GLY A 119 -8.63 -16.92 6.33
C GLY A 119 -9.88 -16.44 7.06
N HIS A 120 -10.91 -15.97 6.37
CA HIS A 120 -12.06 -15.29 6.97
C HIS A 120 -12.85 -16.10 8.01
N ALA A 121 -12.94 -17.39 7.86
CA ALA A 121 -13.72 -18.25 8.78
C ALA A 121 -12.87 -18.95 9.84
N GLN A 122 -11.57 -18.64 9.93
CA GLN A 122 -10.66 -19.32 10.85
C GLN A 122 -10.69 -18.67 12.24
N ALA A 123 -11.01 -19.44 13.25
CA ALA A 123 -11.01 -19.01 14.65
C ALA A 123 -9.63 -19.18 15.34
N ALA A 124 -8.66 -19.77 14.64
CA ALA A 124 -7.33 -20.05 15.12
C ALA A 124 -6.28 -19.14 14.46
N CYS A 125 -5.03 -19.33 14.86
CA CYS A 125 -3.89 -18.64 14.31
C CYS A 125 -3.74 -18.93 12.78
N VAL A 126 -3.61 -17.89 11.97
CA VAL A 126 -3.44 -17.98 10.52
C VAL A 126 -2.04 -17.51 10.15
N LEU A 127 -1.25 -18.40 9.54
CA LEU A 127 0.04 -18.07 8.94
C LEU A 127 -0.15 -17.79 7.45
N THR A 128 0.14 -16.57 7.04
CA THR A 128 0.17 -16.18 5.62
C THR A 128 1.59 -16.18 5.11
N LEU A 129 1.82 -16.85 3.98
CA LEU A 129 3.10 -16.86 3.26
C LEU A 129 2.90 -16.19 1.90
N THR A 130 3.62 -15.10 1.65
CA THR A 130 3.67 -14.44 0.34
C THR A 130 4.98 -14.75 -0.35
N VAL A 131 4.90 -15.28 -1.58
CA VAL A 131 6.06 -15.65 -2.38
C VAL A 131 6.10 -14.77 -3.63
N GLY A 132 7.13 -13.92 -3.74
CA GLY A 132 7.35 -13.02 -4.86
C GLY A 132 8.85 -12.86 -5.12
N THR A 133 9.36 -11.65 -5.28
CA THR A 133 10.80 -11.35 -5.31
C THR A 133 11.47 -11.76 -4.00
N GLY A 134 10.73 -11.75 -2.89
CA GLY A 134 11.12 -12.23 -1.58
C GLY A 134 10.05 -13.15 -0.97
N LEU A 135 10.30 -13.58 0.26
CA LEU A 135 9.35 -14.34 1.08
C LEU A 135 8.85 -13.45 2.20
N GLY A 136 7.54 -13.15 2.20
CA GLY A 136 6.86 -12.48 3.30
C GLY A 136 6.13 -13.50 4.19
N THR A 137 6.12 -13.26 5.50
CA THR A 137 5.41 -14.10 6.47
C THR A 137 4.67 -13.22 7.47
N THR A 138 3.40 -13.51 7.69
CA THR A 138 2.58 -12.81 8.68
C THR A 138 1.75 -13.81 9.48
N LEU A 139 1.68 -13.61 10.78
CA LEU A 139 0.93 -14.43 11.73
C LEU A 139 -0.16 -13.59 12.41
N HIS A 140 -1.41 -14.04 12.32
CA HIS A 140 -2.58 -13.40 12.93
C HIS A 140 -3.25 -14.28 13.96
#